data_01a153b96480a2d1c4b16592d9d9f36f
#
_entry.id   01a153b96480a2d1c4b16592d9d9f36f
#
_cell.length_a   1.000
_cell.length_b   1.000
_cell.length_c   1.000
_cell.angle_alpha   90.00
_cell.angle_beta   90.00
_cell.angle_gamma   90.00
#
_symmetry.space_group_name_H-M   'P 1'
#
loop_
_entity.id
_entity.type
_entity.pdbx_description
1 polymer ?
#
loop_
_entity_poly.entity_id
_entity_poly.type
_entity_poly.pdbx_seq_one_letter_code
_entity_poly.pdbx_strand_id
1 'polypeptide(L)'
;MSQSLQDEFIKKELLHGAQNYSPLSVVLEKGKGVYLWDVDGNKYLDMVSAYSAVSHGHSHPELVKTIKDQSEKLAITSRAFYTEPFANFLESLTNMSGFESVLTMNTGAEAVETAIKAARRWGYFTKGISENKAEIIVADGNFHGRTTTIVGFSSEESYKRGFGPFSKGFVEAKFCWSGCSKEESIESFKEKINKILVQYW
;
A
#
# COMPACT_ATOMS: atom_id res chain seq x y z
N MET A 1 -18.30 -36.00 -16.22
CA MET A 1 -18.67 -34.64 -15.81
C MET A 1 -17.76 -33.69 -16.58
N SER A 2 -18.30 -32.76 -17.35
CA SER A 2 -17.49 -31.78 -18.04
C SER A 2 -16.79 -30.92 -16.97
N GLN A 3 -15.48 -30.74 -17.06
CA GLN A 3 -14.68 -29.87 -16.21
C GLN A 3 -15.21 -28.47 -16.44
N SER A 4 -15.48 -27.72 -15.36
CA SER A 4 -15.93 -26.34 -15.51
C SER A 4 -14.80 -25.46 -16.07
N LEU A 5 -15.14 -24.35 -16.71
CA LEU A 5 -14.13 -23.42 -17.23
C LEU A 5 -13.30 -22.82 -16.08
N GLN A 6 -13.91 -22.61 -14.92
CA GLN A 6 -13.20 -22.19 -13.71
C GLN A 6 -12.13 -23.19 -13.28
N ASP A 7 -12.46 -24.50 -13.25
CA ASP A 7 -11.51 -25.56 -12.88
C ASP A 7 -10.28 -25.57 -13.80
N GLU A 8 -10.46 -25.30 -15.08
CA GLU A 8 -9.36 -25.23 -16.04
C GLU A 8 -8.39 -24.07 -15.72
N PHE A 9 -8.90 -22.87 -15.47
CA PHE A 9 -8.07 -21.70 -15.15
C PHE A 9 -7.39 -21.85 -13.79
N ILE A 10 -8.09 -22.30 -12.76
CA ILE A 10 -7.53 -22.57 -11.43
C ILE A 10 -6.39 -23.58 -11.54
N LYS A 11 -6.57 -24.64 -12.28
CA LYS A 11 -5.54 -25.66 -12.49
C LYS A 11 -4.30 -25.12 -13.21
N LYS A 12 -4.48 -24.26 -14.21
CA LYS A 12 -3.37 -23.56 -14.89
C LYS A 12 -2.59 -22.69 -13.92
N GLU A 13 -3.29 -21.91 -13.09
CA GLU A 13 -2.64 -21.03 -12.11
C GLU A 13 -1.89 -21.84 -11.05
N LEU A 14 -2.48 -22.91 -10.51
CA LEU A 14 -1.83 -23.80 -9.56
C LEU A 14 -0.59 -24.50 -10.13
N LEU A 15 -0.58 -24.78 -11.44
CA LEU A 15 0.56 -25.43 -12.10
C LEU A 15 1.71 -24.48 -12.37
N HIS A 16 1.43 -23.23 -12.71
CA HIS A 16 2.43 -22.28 -13.19
C HIS A 16 2.73 -21.12 -12.22
N GLY A 17 1.83 -20.87 -11.26
CA GLY A 17 1.99 -19.81 -10.26
C GLY A 17 2.76 -20.26 -9.03
N ALA A 18 3.47 -19.33 -8.39
CA ALA A 18 4.00 -19.55 -7.05
C ALA A 18 2.84 -19.59 -6.04
N GLN A 19 2.81 -20.63 -5.20
CA GLN A 19 1.73 -20.86 -4.23
C GLN A 19 1.89 -19.99 -2.97
N ASN A 20 2.03 -18.67 -3.17
CA ASN A 20 2.25 -17.69 -2.10
C ASN A 20 0.95 -17.05 -1.58
N TYR A 21 -0.20 -17.41 -2.15
CA TYR A 21 -1.52 -16.94 -1.77
C TYR A 21 -2.55 -18.07 -1.88
N SER A 22 -3.68 -17.93 -1.20
CA SER A 22 -4.80 -18.88 -1.27
C SER A 22 -6.06 -18.14 -1.75
N PRO A 23 -6.23 -17.95 -3.07
CA PRO A 23 -7.41 -17.28 -3.62
C PRO A 23 -8.71 -18.07 -3.38
N LEU A 24 -9.83 -17.36 -3.41
CA LEU A 24 -11.14 -18.00 -3.50
C LEU A 24 -11.25 -18.74 -4.85
N SER A 25 -11.96 -19.87 -4.86
CA SER A 25 -12.16 -20.68 -6.07
C SER A 25 -13.18 -20.07 -7.03
N VAL A 26 -12.93 -18.83 -7.45
CA VAL A 26 -13.75 -18.06 -8.39
C VAL A 26 -12.84 -17.40 -9.42
N VAL A 27 -13.09 -17.61 -10.69
CA VAL A 27 -12.33 -17.02 -11.80
C VAL A 27 -13.12 -15.86 -12.39
N LEU A 28 -12.76 -14.64 -11.98
CA LEU A 28 -13.43 -13.42 -12.42
C LEU A 28 -12.99 -13.01 -13.83
N GLU A 29 -13.96 -12.66 -14.69
CA GLU A 29 -13.72 -12.24 -16.07
C GLU A 29 -14.12 -10.78 -16.32
N LYS A 30 -15.20 -10.32 -15.66
CA LYS A 30 -15.83 -9.03 -15.99
C LYS A 30 -16.21 -8.28 -14.74
N GLY A 31 -16.06 -6.94 -14.78
CA GLY A 31 -16.54 -6.04 -13.74
C GLY A 31 -17.29 -4.85 -14.33
N LYS A 32 -18.38 -4.42 -13.67
CA LYS A 32 -19.11 -3.19 -14.00
C LYS A 32 -19.78 -2.61 -12.76
N GLY A 33 -19.42 -1.39 -12.39
CA GLY A 33 -19.92 -0.75 -11.18
C GLY A 33 -19.56 -1.58 -9.95
N VAL A 34 -20.53 -1.98 -9.16
CA VAL A 34 -20.35 -2.80 -7.95
C VAL A 34 -20.44 -4.31 -8.20
N TYR A 35 -20.53 -4.73 -9.43
CA TYR A 35 -20.74 -6.13 -9.78
C TYR A 35 -19.55 -6.73 -10.52
N LEU A 36 -19.29 -8.00 -10.23
CA LEU A 36 -18.34 -8.87 -10.92
C LEU A 36 -19.08 -10.07 -11.55
N TRP A 37 -18.49 -10.65 -12.56
CA TRP A 37 -18.93 -11.90 -13.17
C TRP A 37 -17.75 -12.83 -13.33
N ASP A 38 -17.98 -14.11 -13.06
CA ASP A 38 -17.00 -15.15 -13.34
C ASP A 38 -17.09 -15.65 -14.80
N VAL A 39 -16.16 -16.51 -15.15
CA VAL A 39 -16.09 -17.12 -16.50
C VAL A 39 -17.26 -18.03 -16.85
N ASP A 40 -18.03 -18.48 -15.86
CA ASP A 40 -19.25 -19.29 -16.05
C ASP A 40 -20.51 -18.40 -16.09
N GLY A 41 -20.36 -17.06 -15.99
CA GLY A 41 -21.44 -16.08 -16.08
C GLY A 41 -22.18 -15.79 -14.77
N ASN A 42 -21.74 -16.34 -13.64
CA ASN A 42 -22.34 -16.04 -12.35
C ASN A 42 -22.00 -14.60 -11.93
N LYS A 43 -22.99 -13.91 -11.36
CA LYS A 43 -22.90 -12.51 -10.94
C LYS A 43 -22.69 -12.40 -9.43
N TYR A 44 -21.73 -11.57 -9.03
CA TYR A 44 -21.39 -11.30 -7.64
C TYR A 44 -21.50 -9.81 -7.33
N LEU A 45 -21.90 -9.48 -6.10
CA LEU A 45 -21.73 -8.14 -5.54
C LEU A 45 -20.32 -8.05 -4.93
N ASP A 46 -19.50 -7.12 -5.42
CA ASP A 46 -18.14 -6.93 -4.91
C ASP A 46 -18.15 -6.15 -3.59
N MET A 47 -17.99 -6.86 -2.49
CA MET A 47 -17.88 -6.28 -1.14
C MET A 47 -16.43 -6.05 -0.70
N VAL A 48 -15.46 -6.43 -1.52
CA VAL A 48 -14.01 -6.29 -1.22
C VAL A 48 -13.43 -5.04 -1.89
N SER A 49 -13.90 -4.72 -3.12
CA SER A 49 -13.48 -3.55 -3.91
C SER A 49 -11.95 -3.42 -4.03
N ALA A 50 -11.24 -4.55 -4.17
CA ALA A 50 -9.77 -4.63 -4.16
C ALA A 50 -9.16 -3.80 -3.01
N TYR A 51 -9.69 -3.97 -1.79
CA TYR A 51 -9.30 -3.22 -0.58
C TYR A 51 -9.39 -1.70 -0.77
N SER A 52 -10.49 -1.23 -1.33
CA SER A 52 -10.81 0.19 -1.66
C SER A 52 -10.08 0.76 -2.88
N ALA A 53 -9.31 -0.03 -3.62
CA ALA A 53 -8.68 0.44 -4.87
C ALA A 53 -9.70 0.70 -5.99
N VAL A 54 -10.88 0.06 -5.92
CA VAL A 54 -11.97 0.18 -6.91
C VAL A 54 -13.14 1.02 -6.36
N SER A 55 -12.83 2.13 -5.65
CA SER A 55 -13.84 2.98 -5.01
C SER A 55 -14.78 3.70 -6.00
N HIS A 56 -14.39 3.85 -7.26
CA HIS A 56 -15.25 4.39 -8.33
C HIS A 56 -16.09 3.31 -9.05
N GLY A 57 -15.99 2.06 -8.62
CA GLY A 57 -16.59 0.90 -9.29
C GLY A 57 -15.76 0.39 -10.47
N HIS A 58 -16.04 -0.86 -10.84
CA HIS A 58 -15.36 -1.53 -11.95
C HIS A 58 -15.69 -0.88 -13.29
N SER A 59 -14.69 -0.73 -14.14
CA SER A 59 -14.82 -0.22 -15.53
C SER A 59 -15.57 1.11 -15.62
N HIS A 60 -15.26 2.06 -14.72
CA HIS A 60 -15.88 3.38 -14.73
C HIS A 60 -15.67 4.06 -16.09
N PRO A 61 -16.73 4.52 -16.79
CA PRO A 61 -16.65 4.94 -18.19
C PRO A 61 -15.63 6.06 -18.44
N GLU A 62 -15.58 7.06 -17.56
CA GLU A 62 -14.65 8.19 -17.70
C GLU A 62 -13.20 7.76 -17.49
N LEU A 63 -12.93 6.87 -16.50
CA LEU A 63 -11.59 6.36 -16.27
C LEU A 63 -11.12 5.51 -17.45
N VAL A 64 -11.99 4.64 -17.97
CA VAL A 64 -11.68 3.82 -19.16
C VAL A 64 -11.40 4.72 -20.39
N LYS A 65 -12.22 5.75 -20.59
CA LYS A 65 -12.00 6.72 -21.67
C LYS A 65 -10.66 7.44 -21.52
N THR A 66 -10.37 7.96 -20.33
CA THR A 66 -9.13 8.68 -20.05
C THR A 66 -7.90 7.81 -20.30
N ILE A 67 -7.92 6.54 -19.87
CA ILE A 67 -6.83 5.59 -20.11
C ILE A 67 -6.63 5.35 -21.60
N LYS A 68 -7.71 5.14 -22.36
CA LYS A 68 -7.64 4.94 -23.83
C LYS A 68 -7.06 6.16 -24.52
N ASP A 69 -7.62 7.34 -24.29
CA ASP A 69 -7.21 8.59 -24.91
C ASP A 69 -5.73 8.90 -24.61
N GLN A 70 -5.30 8.72 -23.35
CA GLN A 70 -3.92 8.99 -22.97
C GLN A 70 -2.94 7.95 -23.52
N SER A 71 -3.32 6.67 -23.54
CA SER A 71 -2.45 5.61 -24.07
C SER A 71 -2.19 5.73 -25.57
N GLU A 72 -3.16 6.24 -26.33
CA GLU A 72 -3.00 6.56 -27.76
C GLU A 72 -2.09 7.78 -27.99
N LYS A 73 -2.07 8.73 -27.05
CA LYS A 73 -1.29 9.97 -27.14
C LYS A 73 0.16 9.77 -26.67
N LEU A 74 0.34 9.23 -25.48
CA LEU A 74 1.64 8.96 -24.85
C LEU A 74 1.45 8.04 -23.65
N ALA A 75 1.83 6.77 -23.78
CA ALA A 75 1.62 5.77 -22.74
C ALA A 75 2.63 5.89 -21.58
N ILE A 76 3.92 5.99 -21.93
CA ILE A 76 5.01 6.04 -20.94
C ILE A 76 6.20 6.84 -21.44
N THR A 77 6.87 7.52 -20.52
CA THR A 77 8.18 8.15 -20.76
C THR A 77 9.04 8.09 -19.50
N SER A 78 10.35 8.29 -19.66
CA SER A 78 11.25 8.42 -18.52
C SER A 78 10.95 9.67 -17.70
N ARG A 79 11.17 9.61 -16.39
CA ARG A 79 11.10 10.77 -15.47
C ARG A 79 12.18 11.83 -15.81
N ALA A 80 13.08 11.55 -16.74
CA ALA A 80 14.00 12.54 -17.29
C ALA A 80 13.30 13.64 -18.10
N PHE A 81 12.03 13.44 -18.47
CA PHE A 81 11.24 14.41 -19.22
C PHE A 81 10.04 14.91 -18.39
N TYR A 82 9.63 16.15 -18.64
CA TYR A 82 8.37 16.67 -18.15
C TYR A 82 7.22 16.21 -19.04
N THR A 83 6.04 15.99 -18.45
CA THR A 83 4.82 15.68 -19.21
C THR A 83 3.66 16.49 -18.66
N GLU A 84 2.76 16.92 -19.55
CA GLU A 84 1.58 17.68 -19.21
C GLU A 84 0.68 16.95 -18.17
N PRO A 85 0.32 15.65 -18.37
CA PRO A 85 -0.54 14.96 -17.40
C PRO A 85 0.06 14.88 -16.01
N PHE A 86 1.39 14.71 -15.92
CA PHE A 86 2.04 14.62 -14.61
C PHE A 86 2.09 15.96 -13.89
N ALA A 87 2.31 17.06 -14.59
CA ALA A 87 2.28 18.39 -14.00
C ALA A 87 0.88 18.72 -13.45
N ASN A 88 -0.17 18.49 -14.25
CA ASN A 88 -1.57 18.69 -13.85
C ASN A 88 -1.97 17.79 -12.65
N PHE A 89 -1.46 16.56 -12.61
CA PHE A 89 -1.71 15.64 -11.50
C PHE A 89 -1.07 16.14 -10.19
N LEU A 90 0.18 16.59 -10.22
CA LEU A 90 0.86 17.14 -9.04
C LEU A 90 0.15 18.40 -8.52
N GLU A 91 -0.24 19.32 -9.40
CA GLU A 91 -1.02 20.52 -9.02
C GLU A 91 -2.34 20.13 -8.36
N SER A 92 -3.07 19.19 -8.94
CA SER A 92 -4.34 18.72 -8.36
C SER A 92 -4.16 18.11 -6.98
N LEU A 93 -3.10 17.32 -6.77
CA LEU A 93 -2.81 16.70 -5.48
C LEU A 93 -2.37 17.73 -4.42
N THR A 94 -1.55 18.71 -4.77
CA THR A 94 -1.15 19.77 -3.82
C THR A 94 -2.34 20.62 -3.42
N ASN A 95 -3.19 21.01 -4.37
CA ASN A 95 -4.41 21.76 -4.09
C ASN A 95 -5.40 21.00 -3.19
N MET A 96 -5.53 19.68 -3.40
CA MET A 96 -6.45 18.85 -2.62
C MET A 96 -5.90 18.52 -1.22
N SER A 97 -4.61 18.27 -1.10
CA SER A 97 -3.98 17.84 0.16
C SER A 97 -3.56 18.99 1.07
N GLY A 98 -3.36 20.20 0.52
CA GLY A 98 -2.81 21.35 1.23
C GLY A 98 -1.31 21.28 1.50
N PHE A 99 -0.60 20.26 0.98
CA PHE A 99 0.86 20.19 1.04
C PHE A 99 1.51 20.97 -0.13
N GLU A 100 2.68 21.52 0.10
CA GLU A 100 3.41 22.31 -0.91
C GLU A 100 4.00 21.44 -2.05
N SER A 101 4.24 20.15 -1.79
CA SER A 101 4.91 19.27 -2.74
C SER A 101 4.45 17.82 -2.60
N VAL A 102 4.48 17.10 -3.72
CA VAL A 102 4.11 15.69 -3.81
C VAL A 102 5.26 14.89 -4.43
N LEU A 103 5.61 13.78 -3.81
CA LEU A 103 6.53 12.78 -4.37
C LEU A 103 5.75 11.50 -4.63
N THR A 104 5.59 11.15 -5.90
CA THR A 104 4.81 9.99 -6.32
C THR A 104 5.66 8.73 -6.45
N MET A 105 5.08 7.59 -6.12
CA MET A 105 5.66 6.25 -6.28
C MET A 105 4.69 5.33 -7.03
N ASN A 106 5.17 4.18 -7.51
CA ASN A 106 4.34 3.25 -8.27
C ASN A 106 3.42 2.40 -7.38
N THR A 107 3.83 2.14 -6.14
CA THR A 107 3.08 1.29 -5.20
C THR A 107 3.04 1.91 -3.81
N GLY A 108 2.08 1.46 -2.97
CA GLY A 108 2.03 1.86 -1.57
C GLY A 108 3.29 1.46 -0.78
N ALA A 109 3.85 0.28 -1.06
CA ALA A 109 5.10 -0.16 -0.43
C ALA A 109 6.28 0.75 -0.79
N GLU A 110 6.42 1.15 -2.05
CA GLU A 110 7.44 2.12 -2.48
C GLU A 110 7.25 3.49 -1.83
N ALA A 111 5.99 3.93 -1.69
CA ALA A 111 5.68 5.19 -1.01
C ALA A 111 6.08 5.15 0.47
N VAL A 112 5.81 4.05 1.18
CA VAL A 112 6.23 3.87 2.58
C VAL A 112 7.75 3.81 2.71
N GLU A 113 8.45 3.02 1.87
CA GLU A 113 9.92 2.99 1.86
C GLU A 113 10.52 4.39 1.62
N THR A 114 9.92 5.15 0.72
CA THR A 114 10.36 6.52 0.42
C THR A 114 10.08 7.47 1.58
N ALA A 115 8.93 7.36 2.24
CA ALA A 115 8.59 8.15 3.42
C ALA A 115 9.56 7.87 4.59
N ILE A 116 9.91 6.60 4.83
CA ILE A 116 10.91 6.20 5.84
C ILE A 116 12.27 6.84 5.53
N LYS A 117 12.73 6.75 4.28
CA LYS A 117 13.99 7.37 3.85
C LYS A 117 13.97 8.89 4.00
N ALA A 118 12.89 9.55 3.59
CA ALA A 118 12.71 10.98 3.71
C ALA A 118 12.72 11.43 5.18
N ALA A 119 11.98 10.75 6.05
CA ALA A 119 11.94 11.02 7.48
C ALA A 119 13.32 10.88 8.15
N ARG A 120 14.06 9.81 7.85
CA ARG A 120 15.43 9.61 8.35
C ARG A 120 16.37 10.71 7.87
N ARG A 121 16.35 11.02 6.56
CA ARG A 121 17.18 12.09 6.00
C ARG A 121 16.88 13.45 6.64
N TRP A 122 15.62 13.79 6.79
CA TRP A 122 15.20 15.02 7.49
C TRP A 122 15.64 15.03 8.94
N GLY A 123 15.51 13.91 9.65
CA GLY A 123 15.99 13.76 11.02
C GLY A 123 17.47 14.05 11.16
N TYR A 124 18.30 13.50 10.29
CA TYR A 124 19.76 13.71 10.34
C TYR A 124 20.17 15.10 9.92
N PHE A 125 19.69 15.61 8.79
CA PHE A 125 20.18 16.86 8.20
C PHE A 125 19.46 18.12 8.70
N THR A 126 18.23 17.99 9.18
CA THR A 126 17.43 19.14 9.63
C THR A 126 17.26 19.18 11.14
N LYS A 127 17.01 18.02 11.78
CA LYS A 127 16.84 17.92 13.23
C LYS A 127 18.14 17.66 14.00
N GLY A 128 19.23 17.33 13.33
CA GLY A 128 20.52 17.08 13.96
C GLY A 128 20.58 15.75 14.75
N ILE A 129 19.68 14.81 14.49
CA ILE A 129 19.75 13.46 15.09
C ILE A 129 21.09 12.82 14.67
N SER A 130 21.78 12.21 15.61
CA SER A 130 23.03 11.51 15.33
C SER A 130 22.85 10.40 14.31
N GLU A 131 23.85 10.16 13.49
CA GLU A 131 23.79 9.16 12.43
C GLU A 131 23.39 7.78 12.97
N ASN A 132 22.51 7.08 12.25
CA ASN A 132 21.96 5.76 12.60
C ASN A 132 21.11 5.71 13.89
N LYS A 133 20.68 6.87 14.41
CA LYS A 133 19.86 6.98 15.64
C LYS A 133 18.41 7.39 15.41
N ALA A 134 18.02 7.70 14.16
CA ALA A 134 16.63 8.03 13.88
C ALA A 134 15.70 6.82 14.10
N GLU A 135 14.67 7.05 14.88
CA GLU A 135 13.60 6.08 15.15
C GLU A 135 12.28 6.55 14.56
N ILE A 136 11.47 5.60 14.10
CA ILE A 136 10.13 5.85 13.52
C ILE A 136 9.11 5.06 14.34
N ILE A 137 8.10 5.76 14.84
CA ILE A 137 6.98 5.12 15.56
C ILE A 137 6.01 4.59 14.52
N VAL A 138 5.62 3.34 14.67
CA VAL A 138 4.61 2.65 13.85
C VAL A 138 3.44 2.20 14.72
N ALA A 139 2.24 2.21 14.18
CA ALA A 139 1.07 1.69 14.89
C ALA A 139 1.11 0.16 14.95
N ASP A 140 0.64 -0.45 16.03
CA ASP A 140 0.36 -1.88 16.05
C ASP A 140 -0.80 -2.22 15.10
N GLY A 141 -0.91 -3.48 14.67
CA GLY A 141 -1.89 -3.91 13.67
C GLY A 141 -1.69 -3.30 12.29
N ASN A 142 -0.55 -2.66 12.01
CA ASN A 142 -0.27 -2.01 10.74
C ASN A 142 -0.09 -3.00 9.59
N PHE A 143 -0.44 -2.52 8.38
CA PHE A 143 -0.04 -3.12 7.12
C PHE A 143 0.43 -2.04 6.15
N HIS A 144 1.73 -2.04 5.83
CA HIS A 144 2.35 -1.06 4.92
C HIS A 144 2.97 -1.71 3.67
N GLY A 145 2.85 -3.02 3.54
CA GLY A 145 3.46 -3.81 2.47
C GLY A 145 4.37 -4.92 3.01
N ARG A 146 5.13 -5.55 2.12
CA ARG A 146 5.96 -6.73 2.45
C ARG A 146 7.38 -6.64 1.90
N THR A 147 7.92 -5.44 1.69
CA THR A 147 9.35 -5.28 1.39
C THR A 147 10.18 -5.64 2.60
N THR A 148 11.48 -5.88 2.41
CA THR A 148 12.39 -6.30 3.48
C THR A 148 12.40 -5.35 4.67
N THR A 149 12.30 -4.02 4.44
CA THR A 149 12.22 -3.03 5.53
C THR A 149 10.85 -3.07 6.21
N ILE A 150 9.79 -2.99 5.41
CA ILE A 150 8.41 -2.85 5.90
C ILE A 150 7.96 -4.08 6.68
N VAL A 151 8.30 -5.28 6.20
CA VAL A 151 7.90 -6.51 6.86
C VAL A 151 8.47 -6.62 8.29
N GLY A 152 9.63 -6.00 8.52
CA GLY A 152 10.31 -6.04 9.82
C GLY A 152 9.54 -5.37 10.96
N PHE A 153 8.70 -4.39 10.65
CA PHE A 153 7.84 -3.71 11.64
C PHE A 153 6.35 -4.04 11.48
N SER A 154 6.00 -5.04 10.70
CA SER A 154 4.63 -5.57 10.67
C SER A 154 4.27 -6.18 12.02
N SER A 155 3.06 -5.96 12.49
CA SER A 155 2.55 -6.59 13.72
C SER A 155 2.15 -8.07 13.50
N GLU A 156 1.98 -8.49 12.25
CA GLU A 156 1.60 -9.86 11.90
C GLU A 156 2.83 -10.77 11.81
N GLU A 157 2.99 -11.64 12.79
CA GLU A 157 4.15 -12.53 12.90
C GLU A 157 4.30 -13.50 11.72
N SER A 158 3.18 -13.91 11.11
CA SER A 158 3.19 -14.78 9.94
C SER A 158 3.90 -14.15 8.73
N TYR A 159 3.91 -12.82 8.64
CA TYR A 159 4.61 -12.10 7.57
C TYR A 159 6.11 -11.98 7.79
N LYS A 160 6.57 -12.11 9.04
CA LYS A 160 7.99 -11.96 9.44
C LYS A 160 8.75 -13.26 9.45
N ARG A 161 8.06 -14.37 9.72
CA ARG A 161 8.70 -15.66 9.95
C ARG A 161 9.58 -16.09 8.78
N GLY A 162 10.89 -16.21 9.03
CA GLY A 162 11.87 -16.68 8.06
C GLY A 162 12.49 -15.60 7.16
N PHE A 163 12.11 -14.31 7.33
CA PHE A 163 12.57 -13.20 6.46
C PHE A 163 13.56 -12.24 7.12
N GLY A 164 14.00 -12.53 8.36
CA GLY A 164 15.07 -11.74 9.01
C GLY A 164 16.45 -11.91 8.36
N PRO A 165 17.44 -11.06 8.70
CA PRO A 165 17.40 -10.03 9.73
C PRO A 165 16.62 -8.76 9.32
N PHE A 166 15.93 -8.13 10.29
CA PHE A 166 15.11 -6.95 10.03
C PHE A 166 15.86 -5.64 10.31
N SER A 167 15.45 -4.58 9.60
CA SER A 167 15.94 -3.23 9.83
C SER A 167 15.57 -2.75 11.24
N LYS A 168 16.51 -2.06 11.91
CA LYS A 168 16.31 -1.44 13.21
C LYS A 168 15.77 0.00 13.07
N GLY A 169 15.35 0.60 14.19
CA GLY A 169 14.87 1.99 14.25
C GLY A 169 13.36 2.12 14.03
N PHE A 170 12.60 1.09 14.36
CA PHE A 170 11.15 1.12 14.41
C PHE A 170 10.66 0.79 15.82
N VAL A 171 9.71 1.57 16.32
CA VAL A 171 9.13 1.44 17.65
C VAL A 171 7.62 1.33 17.52
N GLU A 172 7.04 0.21 17.96
CA GLU A 172 5.60 -0.01 17.89
C GLU A 172 4.87 0.69 19.05
N ALA A 173 3.76 1.36 18.73
CA ALA A 173 2.83 1.96 19.69
C ALA A 173 1.42 1.43 19.45
N LYS A 174 0.64 1.23 20.54
CA LYS A 174 -0.75 0.78 20.46
C LYS A 174 -1.61 1.75 19.67
N PHE A 175 -2.52 1.23 18.86
CA PHE A 175 -3.51 1.99 18.13
C PHE A 175 -4.94 1.57 18.50
N CYS A 176 -5.89 2.50 18.51
CA CYS A 176 -7.24 2.28 19.09
C CYS A 176 -8.09 1.20 18.38
N TRP A 177 -7.71 0.76 17.20
CA TRP A 177 -8.38 -0.34 16.51
C TRP A 177 -7.95 -1.75 16.99
N SER A 178 -6.84 -1.85 17.71
CA SER A 178 -6.29 -3.12 18.21
C SER A 178 -6.92 -3.57 19.54
N GLY A 179 -8.11 -3.06 19.87
CA GLY A 179 -8.85 -3.42 21.08
C GLY A 179 -8.50 -2.59 22.31
N CYS A 180 -7.73 -1.51 22.17
CA CYS A 180 -7.49 -0.54 23.24
C CYS A 180 -8.38 0.70 23.08
N SER A 181 -8.56 1.45 24.17
CA SER A 181 -9.25 2.73 24.17
C SER A 181 -8.42 3.82 23.46
N LYS A 182 -9.07 4.94 23.10
CA LYS A 182 -8.40 6.12 22.57
C LYS A 182 -7.34 6.66 23.55
N GLU A 183 -7.66 6.67 24.82
CA GLU A 183 -6.79 7.13 25.91
C GLU A 183 -5.54 6.26 26.03
N GLU A 184 -5.69 4.94 26.00
CA GLU A 184 -4.57 3.99 26.00
C GLU A 184 -3.68 4.13 24.77
N SER A 185 -4.27 4.37 23.60
CA SER A 185 -3.52 4.64 22.37
C SER A 185 -2.68 5.92 22.50
N ILE A 186 -3.29 7.02 22.93
CA ILE A 186 -2.61 8.30 23.13
C ILE A 186 -1.46 8.16 24.14
N GLU A 187 -1.68 7.47 25.26
CA GLU A 187 -0.67 7.26 26.29
C GLU A 187 0.49 6.42 25.78
N SER A 188 0.21 5.36 25.01
CA SER A 188 1.24 4.54 24.37
C SER A 188 2.14 5.36 23.44
N PHE A 189 1.56 6.23 22.59
CA PHE A 189 2.34 7.11 21.73
C PHE A 189 3.20 8.10 22.53
N LYS A 190 2.64 8.72 23.57
CA LYS A 190 3.39 9.66 24.46
C LYS A 190 4.55 8.94 25.15
N GLU A 191 4.34 7.73 25.67
CA GLU A 191 5.40 6.94 26.30
C GLU A 191 6.56 6.67 25.32
N LYS A 192 6.23 6.24 24.08
CA LYS A 192 7.27 5.98 23.06
C LYS A 192 8.03 7.25 22.67
N ILE A 193 7.31 8.37 22.46
CA ILE A 193 7.93 9.66 22.17
C ILE A 193 8.88 10.08 23.30
N ASN A 194 8.43 10.02 24.56
CA ASN A 194 9.25 10.40 25.71
C ASN A 194 10.48 9.50 25.84
N LYS A 195 10.34 8.19 25.63
CA LYS A 195 11.46 7.25 25.65
C LYS A 195 12.51 7.59 24.61
N ILE A 196 12.09 7.92 23.38
CA ILE A 196 12.99 8.33 22.31
C ILE A 196 13.69 9.65 22.67
N LEU A 197 12.93 10.63 23.16
CA LEU A 197 13.50 11.93 23.57
C LEU A 197 14.56 11.79 24.67
N VAL A 198 14.32 10.94 25.67
CA VAL A 198 15.29 10.71 26.77
C VAL A 198 16.57 10.00 26.30
N GLN A 199 16.51 9.18 25.24
CA GLN A 199 17.69 8.49 24.73
C GLN A 199 18.64 9.40 23.91
N TYR A 200 18.17 10.56 23.46
CA TYR A 200 18.89 11.41 22.52
C TYR A 200 19.12 12.85 23.03
N TRP A 201 18.85 13.10 24.31
CA TRP A 201 19.26 14.27 25.09
C TRP A 201 20.29 13.83 26.15
#